data_dde98c9459d998eb03849debd1bc3a5f
#
_entry.id   dde98c9459d998eb03849debd1bc3a5f
#
_cell.length_a   1.000
_cell.length_b   1.000
_cell.length_c   1.000
_cell.angle_alpha   90.00
_cell.angle_beta   90.00
_cell.angle_gamma   90.00
#
_symmetry.space_group_name_H-M   'P 1'
#
loop_
_entity.id
_entity.type
_entity.pdbx_description
1 polymer ?
#
loop_
_entity_poly.entity_id
_entity_poly.type
_entity_poly.pdbx_seq_one_letter_code
_entity_poly.pdbx_strand_id
1 'polypeptide(L)'
;MSKLAVFSLAALAFSAAAHAADIDVQLGSTERVTRLFAYPNNCNVICFRNWTLEQTVEHYLTQSVQRDGYGAAKVSVKRDNDIVYANISGVPKSYGQPLAALLNAGDLAYNGATKLNNDKKWAYNWYLFLPLGMALENRKSVELLHFPPDYSLTQAQDYLESATTDRWATLLTANGIAADQTPAYQTIIDIAPIAAPSNAGQALEGVYDYFNDYQTTMVKQVSQNASGNALPMVAFGAPVRNWIKTQYGPTVNVLGLATITPTEGVKVPVLGSNHPSYIWYAADPESYDGDQAKADAAGLKVMGQDLSAACWQAGMGSKPDTDPTQQLNQCTQTWQVTQKEKTCELFYTSIRKMTPAEAATKCAAPAIKSQLQQLKVPMPLPAESV
;
A
#
# COMPACT_ATOMS: atom_id res chain seq x y z
N MET A 1 40.78 -47.52 -21.33
CA MET A 1 39.46 -46.99 -21.77
C MET A 1 38.51 -47.13 -20.59
N SER A 2 38.37 -46.08 -19.79
CA SER A 2 37.52 -46.08 -18.60
C SER A 2 36.37 -45.10 -18.86
N LYS A 3 35.12 -45.62 -18.87
CA LYS A 3 33.89 -44.82 -19.04
C LYS A 3 33.52 -44.24 -17.69
N LEU A 4 33.62 -42.91 -17.55
CA LEU A 4 33.02 -42.20 -16.47
C LEU A 4 31.48 -42.11 -16.74
N ALA A 5 30.70 -42.67 -15.84
CA ALA A 5 29.28 -42.49 -15.79
C ALA A 5 28.97 -41.20 -15.01
N VAL A 6 28.38 -40.23 -15.69
CA VAL A 6 27.86 -39.00 -15.08
C VAL A 6 26.47 -39.32 -14.53
N PHE A 7 26.36 -39.40 -13.20
CA PHE A 7 25.04 -39.42 -12.54
C PHE A 7 24.52 -37.99 -12.44
N SER A 8 23.51 -37.66 -13.25
CA SER A 8 22.66 -36.47 -13.07
C SER A 8 21.74 -36.69 -11.85
N LEU A 9 22.05 -36.05 -10.74
CA LEU A 9 21.07 -35.89 -9.66
C LEU A 9 20.01 -34.85 -10.12
N ALA A 10 18.87 -35.36 -10.53
CA ALA A 10 17.66 -34.53 -10.66
C ALA A 10 17.19 -34.20 -9.23
N ALA A 11 17.41 -32.99 -8.79
CA ALA A 11 16.81 -32.45 -7.57
C ALA A 11 15.29 -32.34 -7.81
N LEU A 12 14.53 -33.30 -7.31
CA LEU A 12 13.08 -33.19 -7.18
C LEU A 12 12.79 -32.09 -6.13
N ALA A 13 12.52 -30.90 -6.62
CA ALA A 13 11.90 -29.86 -5.82
C ALA A 13 10.47 -30.33 -5.48
N PHE A 14 10.30 -30.94 -4.32
CA PHE A 14 8.99 -31.06 -3.71
C PHE A 14 8.55 -29.66 -3.30
N SER A 15 7.88 -28.94 -4.21
CA SER A 15 6.97 -27.90 -3.79
C SER A 15 5.87 -28.62 -3.03
N ALA A 16 5.81 -28.44 -1.71
CA ALA A 16 4.62 -28.76 -0.94
C ALA A 16 3.53 -27.85 -1.52
N ALA A 17 2.80 -28.37 -2.50
CA ALA A 17 1.55 -27.77 -2.94
C ALA A 17 0.67 -27.81 -1.69
N ALA A 18 0.50 -26.68 -1.02
CA ALA A 18 -0.52 -26.50 -0.01
C ALA A 18 -1.81 -26.98 -0.69
N HIS A 19 -2.40 -28.06 -0.17
CA HIS A 19 -3.61 -28.63 -0.78
C HIS A 19 -4.65 -27.53 -0.81
N ALA A 20 -4.99 -27.09 -2.02
CA ALA A 20 -6.09 -26.16 -2.23
C ALA A 20 -7.35 -26.77 -1.57
N ALA A 21 -7.94 -26.02 -0.67
CA ALA A 21 -9.12 -26.43 0.07
C ALA A 21 -10.30 -25.53 -0.29
N ASP A 22 -11.48 -26.04 -0.05
CA ASP A 22 -12.67 -25.21 0.03
C ASP A 22 -12.84 -24.80 1.49
N ILE A 23 -12.93 -23.51 1.74
CA ILE A 23 -13.18 -22.96 3.07
C ILE A 23 -14.54 -22.28 3.11
N ASP A 24 -15.33 -22.62 4.12
CA ASP A 24 -16.56 -21.90 4.45
C ASP A 24 -16.28 -20.93 5.58
N VAL A 25 -16.55 -19.64 5.35
CA VAL A 25 -16.37 -18.59 6.34
C VAL A 25 -17.70 -17.92 6.62
N GLN A 26 -18.09 -17.94 7.88
CA GLN A 26 -19.22 -17.15 8.34
C GLN A 26 -18.78 -15.69 8.51
N LEU A 27 -19.31 -14.81 7.66
CA LEU A 27 -18.99 -13.37 7.68
C LEU A 27 -19.73 -12.63 8.80
N GLY A 28 -20.91 -13.10 9.16
CA GLY A 28 -21.73 -12.57 10.24
C GLY A 28 -23.18 -12.31 9.82
N SER A 29 -23.90 -11.55 10.64
CA SER A 29 -25.28 -11.16 10.31
C SER A 29 -25.33 -10.27 9.07
N THR A 30 -26.47 -10.25 8.40
CA THR A 30 -26.73 -9.35 7.26
C THR A 30 -26.41 -7.89 7.62
N GLU A 31 -26.78 -7.46 8.83
CA GLU A 31 -26.48 -6.11 9.33
C GLU A 31 -24.97 -5.87 9.41
N ARG A 32 -24.20 -6.79 10.01
CA ARG A 32 -22.73 -6.67 10.10
C ARG A 32 -22.09 -6.57 8.72
N VAL A 33 -22.46 -7.47 7.83
CA VAL A 33 -21.89 -7.55 6.48
C VAL A 33 -22.25 -6.31 5.68
N THR A 34 -23.47 -5.79 5.81
CA THR A 34 -23.88 -4.52 5.19
C THR A 34 -23.02 -3.37 5.70
N ARG A 35 -22.75 -3.30 7.00
CA ARG A 35 -21.88 -2.26 7.59
C ARG A 35 -20.46 -2.30 7.01
N LEU A 36 -19.92 -3.49 6.81
CA LEU A 36 -18.52 -3.67 6.39
C LEU A 36 -18.32 -3.51 4.88
N PHE A 37 -19.29 -3.89 4.06
CA PHE A 37 -19.09 -4.00 2.61
C PHE A 37 -20.02 -3.12 1.77
N ALA A 38 -21.16 -2.70 2.30
CA ALA A 38 -22.21 -2.07 1.51
C ALA A 38 -22.60 -0.66 1.94
N TYR A 39 -21.86 -0.05 2.86
CA TYR A 39 -22.03 1.35 3.27
C TYR A 39 -23.42 1.71 3.77
N PRO A 40 -23.64 1.77 5.07
CA PRO A 40 -24.98 1.86 5.67
C PRO A 40 -25.76 3.13 5.31
N ASN A 41 -25.11 4.20 4.88
CA ASN A 41 -25.76 5.49 4.68
C ASN A 41 -25.84 5.96 3.23
N ASN A 42 -25.21 5.28 2.28
CA ASN A 42 -25.28 5.60 0.87
C ASN A 42 -25.13 4.35 0.02
N CYS A 43 -26.09 4.14 -0.79
CA CYS A 43 -26.23 3.08 -1.75
C CYS A 43 -25.19 3.11 -2.89
N ASN A 44 -23.93 3.52 -2.63
CA ASN A 44 -23.05 3.93 -3.74
C ASN A 44 -22.56 2.76 -4.59
N VAL A 45 -21.90 1.75 -4.01
CA VAL A 45 -21.40 0.64 -4.82
C VAL A 45 -22.53 -0.27 -5.26
N ILE A 46 -23.44 -0.62 -4.35
CA ILE A 46 -24.61 -1.45 -4.65
C ILE A 46 -25.52 -0.75 -5.66
N CYS A 47 -25.81 0.54 -5.48
CA CYS A 47 -26.73 1.26 -6.37
C CYS A 47 -26.10 1.64 -7.71
N PHE A 48 -24.80 1.93 -7.78
CA PHE A 48 -24.15 2.20 -9.06
C PHE A 48 -24.08 0.97 -9.96
N ARG A 49 -23.88 -0.22 -9.38
CA ARG A 49 -23.78 -1.46 -10.13
C ARG A 49 -25.07 -2.29 -10.09
N ASN A 50 -26.12 -1.86 -9.38
CA ASN A 50 -27.31 -2.66 -9.10
C ASN A 50 -26.99 -4.04 -8.49
N TRP A 51 -25.95 -4.12 -7.69
CA TRP A 51 -25.54 -5.38 -7.08
C TRP A 51 -26.34 -5.65 -5.79
N THR A 52 -26.56 -6.92 -5.53
CA THR A 52 -27.02 -7.36 -4.20
C THR A 52 -25.85 -7.27 -3.20
N LEU A 53 -26.18 -7.39 -1.91
CA LEU A 53 -25.15 -7.49 -0.87
C LEU A 53 -24.17 -8.63 -1.16
N GLU A 54 -24.69 -9.79 -1.52
CA GLU A 54 -23.91 -10.98 -1.82
C GLU A 54 -22.94 -10.73 -2.99
N GLN A 55 -23.41 -10.11 -4.07
CA GLN A 55 -22.58 -9.76 -5.23
C GLN A 55 -21.49 -8.74 -4.87
N THR A 56 -21.79 -7.78 -4.02
CA THR A 56 -20.80 -6.79 -3.56
C THR A 56 -19.69 -7.46 -2.75
N VAL A 57 -20.08 -8.33 -1.81
CA VAL A 57 -19.11 -9.06 -0.98
C VAL A 57 -18.30 -10.04 -1.81
N GLU A 58 -18.94 -10.77 -2.73
CA GLU A 58 -18.28 -11.70 -3.64
C GLU A 58 -17.22 -11.01 -4.50
N HIS A 59 -17.57 -9.85 -5.08
CA HIS A 59 -16.64 -9.06 -5.85
C HIS A 59 -15.43 -8.62 -5.03
N TYR A 60 -15.66 -8.03 -3.85
CA TYR A 60 -14.60 -7.58 -2.96
C TYR A 60 -13.67 -8.73 -2.54
N LEU A 61 -14.24 -9.85 -2.10
CA LEU A 61 -13.45 -11.00 -1.68
C LEU A 61 -12.70 -11.63 -2.85
N THR A 62 -13.30 -11.69 -4.04
CA THR A 62 -12.63 -12.19 -5.25
C THR A 62 -11.39 -11.37 -5.56
N GLN A 63 -11.49 -10.05 -5.54
CA GLN A 63 -10.34 -9.18 -5.79
C GLN A 63 -9.27 -9.34 -4.70
N SER A 64 -9.68 -9.38 -3.43
CA SER A 64 -8.76 -9.58 -2.31
C SER A 64 -7.98 -10.89 -2.45
N VAL A 65 -8.68 -11.99 -2.73
CA VAL A 65 -8.09 -13.33 -2.88
C VAL A 65 -7.14 -13.39 -4.10
N GLN A 66 -7.55 -12.81 -5.23
CA GLN A 66 -6.71 -12.76 -6.43
C GLN A 66 -5.46 -11.92 -6.20
N ARG A 67 -5.59 -10.78 -5.55
CA ARG A 67 -4.46 -9.93 -5.16
C ARG A 67 -3.52 -10.65 -4.21
N ASP A 68 -4.05 -11.47 -3.32
CA ASP A 68 -3.26 -12.28 -2.40
C ASP A 68 -2.50 -13.43 -3.09
N GLY A 69 -2.49 -13.45 -4.42
CA GLY A 69 -1.75 -14.40 -5.25
C GLY A 69 -2.52 -15.68 -5.61
N TYR A 70 -3.80 -15.76 -5.27
CA TYR A 70 -4.64 -16.92 -5.58
C TYR A 70 -5.54 -16.63 -6.78
N GLY A 71 -4.92 -16.31 -7.93
CA GLY A 71 -5.65 -15.90 -9.14
C GLY A 71 -6.64 -16.92 -9.71
N ALA A 72 -6.49 -18.20 -9.37
CA ALA A 72 -7.41 -19.27 -9.78
C ALA A 72 -8.51 -19.54 -8.73
N ALA A 73 -8.47 -18.88 -7.58
CA ALA A 73 -9.48 -19.05 -6.53
C ALA A 73 -10.86 -18.58 -7.01
N LYS A 74 -11.88 -19.24 -6.49
CA LYS A 74 -13.29 -18.87 -6.72
C LYS A 74 -13.93 -18.51 -5.40
N VAL A 75 -14.70 -17.45 -5.42
CA VAL A 75 -15.49 -17.00 -4.28
C VAL A 75 -16.96 -17.11 -4.65
N SER A 76 -17.78 -17.57 -3.73
CA SER A 76 -19.22 -17.46 -3.80
C SER A 76 -19.77 -17.03 -2.45
N VAL A 77 -20.77 -16.18 -2.48
CA VAL A 77 -21.41 -15.64 -1.26
C VAL A 77 -22.89 -16.03 -1.24
N LYS A 78 -23.34 -16.52 -0.12
CA LYS A 78 -24.75 -16.86 0.09
C LYS A 78 -25.23 -16.32 1.43
N ARG A 79 -26.51 -16.07 1.51
CA ARG A 79 -27.20 -15.75 2.75
C ARG A 79 -28.15 -16.88 3.10
N ASP A 80 -28.10 -17.30 4.35
CA ASP A 80 -29.05 -18.22 4.95
C ASP A 80 -29.67 -17.52 6.16
N ASN A 81 -30.98 -17.25 6.05
CA ASN A 81 -31.71 -16.37 6.97
C ASN A 81 -31.00 -15.01 7.14
N ASP A 82 -30.51 -14.70 8.33
CA ASP A 82 -29.81 -13.45 8.65
C ASP A 82 -28.28 -13.59 8.61
N ILE A 83 -27.74 -14.74 8.25
CA ILE A 83 -26.29 -14.98 8.25
C ILE A 83 -25.76 -15.05 6.84
N VAL A 84 -24.67 -14.31 6.59
CA VAL A 84 -23.93 -14.29 5.32
C VAL A 84 -22.70 -15.20 5.44
N TYR A 85 -22.51 -16.05 4.44
CA TYR A 85 -21.39 -16.97 4.33
C TYR A 85 -20.64 -16.74 3.03
N ALA A 86 -19.32 -16.89 3.07
CA ALA A 86 -18.49 -16.99 1.88
C ALA A 86 -17.88 -18.39 1.78
N ASN A 87 -18.00 -18.99 0.62
CA ASN A 87 -17.22 -20.17 0.25
C ASN A 87 -16.09 -19.73 -0.65
N ILE A 88 -14.85 -20.06 -0.29
CA ILE A 88 -13.66 -19.71 -1.06
C ILE A 88 -12.92 -21.00 -1.37
N SER A 89 -12.78 -21.31 -2.66
CA SER A 89 -12.04 -22.47 -3.14
C SER A 89 -10.72 -22.09 -3.78
N GLY A 90 -9.75 -22.99 -3.77
CA GLY A 90 -8.45 -22.78 -4.38
C GLY A 90 -7.48 -21.97 -3.51
N VAL A 91 -7.71 -21.88 -2.20
CA VAL A 91 -6.86 -21.23 -1.21
C VAL A 91 -6.39 -22.22 -0.14
N PRO A 92 -5.30 -21.93 0.60
CA PRO A 92 -4.91 -22.74 1.75
C PRO A 92 -6.00 -22.70 2.85
N LYS A 93 -6.10 -23.79 3.62
CA LYS A 93 -7.07 -23.87 4.73
C LYS A 93 -6.87 -22.76 5.78
N SER A 94 -5.62 -22.29 5.94
CA SER A 94 -5.24 -21.19 6.82
C SER A 94 -5.80 -19.83 6.40
N TYR A 95 -6.28 -19.68 5.15
CA TYR A 95 -6.80 -18.42 4.62
C TYR A 95 -7.99 -17.86 5.41
N GLY A 96 -8.75 -18.70 6.07
CA GLY A 96 -9.85 -18.27 6.94
C GLY A 96 -9.45 -17.37 8.11
N GLN A 97 -8.22 -17.51 8.62
CA GLN A 97 -7.73 -16.70 9.76
C GLN A 97 -7.49 -15.24 9.40
N PRO A 98 -6.73 -14.90 8.33
CA PRO A 98 -6.60 -13.54 7.87
C PRO A 98 -7.93 -12.87 7.52
N LEU A 99 -8.87 -13.63 6.96
CA LEU A 99 -10.20 -13.10 6.66
C LEU A 99 -10.98 -12.76 7.93
N ALA A 100 -10.95 -13.62 8.95
CA ALA A 100 -11.56 -13.33 10.25
C ALA A 100 -10.93 -12.09 10.90
N ALA A 101 -9.61 -11.96 10.81
CA ALA A 101 -8.88 -10.80 11.29
C ALA A 101 -9.28 -9.51 10.56
N LEU A 102 -9.46 -9.57 9.25
CA LEU A 102 -9.95 -8.47 8.43
C LEU A 102 -11.35 -8.01 8.85
N LEU A 103 -12.26 -8.94 9.08
CA LEU A 103 -13.61 -8.64 9.54
C LEU A 103 -13.62 -7.98 10.93
N ASN A 104 -12.78 -8.46 11.85
CA ASN A 104 -12.64 -7.86 13.17
C ASN A 104 -12.06 -6.43 13.09
N ALA A 105 -11.10 -6.21 12.22
CA ALA A 105 -10.57 -4.87 11.95
C ALA A 105 -11.66 -3.94 11.38
N GLY A 106 -12.50 -4.46 10.50
CA GLY A 106 -13.66 -3.75 9.98
C GLY A 106 -14.64 -3.33 11.07
N ASP A 107 -14.92 -4.21 12.04
CA ASP A 107 -15.78 -3.85 13.19
C ASP A 107 -15.16 -2.73 14.05
N LEU A 108 -13.85 -2.75 14.29
CA LEU A 108 -13.15 -1.69 15.01
C LEU A 108 -13.20 -0.37 14.24
N ALA A 109 -13.01 -0.41 12.93
CA ALA A 109 -13.12 0.77 12.06
C ALA A 109 -14.54 1.34 12.07
N TYR A 110 -15.57 0.50 12.00
CA TYR A 110 -16.96 0.90 12.08
C TYR A 110 -17.30 1.57 13.42
N ASN A 111 -16.82 1.01 14.52
CA ASN A 111 -17.03 1.59 15.85
C ASN A 111 -16.39 2.96 15.97
N GLY A 112 -15.17 3.13 15.46
CA GLY A 112 -14.48 4.42 15.38
C GLY A 112 -15.24 5.45 14.54
N ALA A 113 -15.69 5.07 13.35
CA ALA A 113 -16.47 5.94 12.47
C ALA A 113 -17.83 6.33 13.07
N THR A 114 -18.51 5.41 13.75
CA THR A 114 -19.77 5.71 14.44
C THR A 114 -19.56 6.71 15.57
N LYS A 115 -18.52 6.53 16.40
CA LYS A 115 -18.16 7.46 17.44
C LYS A 115 -17.81 8.83 16.88
N LEU A 116 -16.99 8.89 15.85
CA LEU A 116 -16.64 10.12 15.16
C LEU A 116 -17.88 10.87 14.67
N ASN A 117 -18.81 10.15 14.02
CA ASN A 117 -20.05 10.75 13.51
C ASN A 117 -20.92 11.34 14.64
N ASN A 118 -21.03 10.62 15.75
CA ASN A 118 -21.81 11.08 16.91
C ASN A 118 -21.19 12.32 17.59
N ASP A 119 -19.86 12.33 17.76
CA ASP A 119 -19.17 13.39 18.49
C ASP A 119 -18.94 14.65 17.64
N LYS A 120 -18.63 14.49 16.36
CA LYS A 120 -18.22 15.59 15.46
C LYS A 120 -19.29 15.96 14.43
N LYS A 121 -20.39 15.21 14.33
CA LYS A 121 -21.40 15.37 13.28
C LYS A 121 -20.71 15.42 11.90
N TRP A 122 -19.89 14.43 11.62
CA TRP A 122 -19.08 14.36 10.41
C TRP A 122 -19.92 14.65 9.16
N ALA A 123 -19.57 15.70 8.43
CA ALA A 123 -20.37 16.22 7.32
C ALA A 123 -20.21 15.39 6.04
N TYR A 124 -19.23 14.49 5.99
CA TYR A 124 -18.96 13.66 4.83
C TYR A 124 -19.64 12.30 4.98
N ASN A 125 -20.10 11.76 3.86
CA ASN A 125 -20.40 10.34 3.82
C ASN A 125 -19.15 9.56 4.12
N TRP A 126 -19.23 8.59 5.02
CA TRP A 126 -18.09 7.76 5.35
C TRP A 126 -18.35 6.32 4.91
N TYR A 127 -17.34 5.75 4.31
CA TYR A 127 -17.29 4.37 3.87
C TYR A 127 -16.11 3.72 4.53
N LEU A 128 -16.25 2.47 4.94
CA LEU A 128 -15.13 1.72 5.45
C LEU A 128 -14.36 1.10 4.28
N PHE A 129 -13.05 1.33 4.28
CA PHE A 129 -12.15 0.56 3.44
C PHE A 129 -11.42 -0.45 4.29
N LEU A 130 -11.64 -1.72 3.98
CA LEU A 130 -10.90 -2.79 4.63
C LEU A 130 -9.50 -2.88 4.01
N PRO A 131 -8.47 -3.13 4.83
CA PRO A 131 -7.11 -3.25 4.33
C PRO A 131 -6.98 -4.36 3.30
N LEU A 132 -6.13 -4.11 2.31
CA LEU A 132 -5.86 -5.06 1.24
C LEU A 132 -4.54 -5.79 1.49
N GLY A 133 -4.43 -7.01 0.99
CA GLY A 133 -3.21 -7.81 1.09
C GLY A 133 -2.95 -8.39 2.48
N MET A 134 -3.94 -8.40 3.35
CA MET A 134 -3.79 -8.91 4.73
C MET A 134 -3.54 -10.40 4.80
N ALA A 135 -4.06 -11.16 3.84
CA ALA A 135 -3.96 -12.60 3.81
C ALA A 135 -2.71 -13.13 3.10
N LEU A 136 -1.87 -12.25 2.58
CA LEU A 136 -0.66 -12.65 1.85
C LEU A 136 0.30 -13.40 2.77
N GLU A 137 0.46 -14.68 2.56
CA GLU A 137 1.48 -15.49 3.24
C GLU A 137 2.90 -15.04 2.87
N ASN A 138 3.07 -14.55 1.65
CA ASN A 138 4.34 -14.08 1.09
C ASN A 138 4.51 -12.55 1.16
N ARG A 139 3.76 -11.87 2.03
CA ARG A 139 3.90 -10.43 2.26
C ARG A 139 5.35 -10.01 2.40
N LYS A 140 5.73 -8.94 1.69
CA LYS A 140 7.10 -8.41 1.65
C LYS A 140 7.26 -7.09 2.36
N SER A 141 6.21 -6.26 2.38
CA SER A 141 6.19 -4.95 3.04
C SER A 141 4.77 -4.47 3.27
N VAL A 142 4.66 -3.38 4.02
CA VAL A 142 3.40 -2.72 4.37
C VAL A 142 3.46 -1.25 3.99
N GLU A 143 2.38 -0.74 3.45
CA GLU A 143 2.17 0.66 3.09
C GLU A 143 1.14 1.28 4.03
N LEU A 144 1.58 2.30 4.78
CA LEU A 144 0.69 3.07 5.65
C LEU A 144 0.27 4.33 4.90
N LEU A 145 -1.01 4.43 4.58
CA LEU A 145 -1.63 5.56 3.90
C LEU A 145 -2.52 6.37 4.84
N HIS A 146 -2.97 7.52 4.38
CA HIS A 146 -3.74 8.46 5.18
C HIS A 146 -5.22 8.08 5.26
N PHE A 147 -5.90 8.09 4.12
CA PHE A 147 -7.31 7.70 3.96
C PHE A 147 -7.58 7.35 2.51
N PRO A 148 -8.57 6.46 2.24
CA PRO A 148 -9.00 6.16 0.88
C PRO A 148 -9.80 7.34 0.29
N PRO A 149 -9.59 7.68 -0.98
CA PRO A 149 -10.34 8.75 -1.63
C PRO A 149 -11.78 8.31 -1.93
N ASP A 150 -12.72 9.25 -1.84
CA ASP A 150 -14.16 9.00 -2.10
C ASP A 150 -14.50 8.76 -3.57
N TYR A 151 -13.67 9.26 -4.50
CA TYR A 151 -13.94 9.13 -5.93
C TYR A 151 -13.89 7.68 -6.43
N SER A 152 -13.13 6.82 -5.78
CA SER A 152 -13.09 5.39 -6.14
C SER A 152 -14.46 4.72 -6.00
N LEU A 153 -15.32 5.27 -5.18
CA LEU A 153 -16.70 4.81 -4.98
C LEU A 153 -17.67 5.41 -5.99
N THR A 154 -17.54 6.72 -6.25
CA THR A 154 -18.42 7.44 -7.17
C THR A 154 -18.17 7.05 -8.62
N GLN A 155 -16.96 6.64 -8.98
CA GLN A 155 -16.58 6.24 -10.33
C GLN A 155 -16.63 4.73 -10.56
N ALA A 156 -17.10 3.96 -9.58
CA ALA A 156 -17.08 2.49 -9.61
C ALA A 156 -15.67 1.91 -9.87
N GLN A 157 -14.63 2.68 -9.58
CA GLN A 157 -13.26 2.21 -9.63
C GLN A 157 -13.01 1.32 -8.42
N ASP A 158 -12.30 0.25 -8.66
CA ASP A 158 -11.87 -0.60 -7.59
C ASP A 158 -10.77 0.12 -6.80
N TYR A 159 -10.78 -0.03 -5.47
CA TYR A 159 -9.76 0.55 -4.59
C TYR A 159 -8.32 0.17 -5.03
N LEU A 160 -8.18 -0.99 -5.67
CA LEU A 160 -6.93 -1.48 -6.25
C LEU A 160 -6.46 -0.71 -7.48
N GLU A 161 -7.37 -0.06 -8.19
CA GLU A 161 -7.10 0.69 -9.43
C GLU A 161 -6.88 2.19 -9.15
N SER A 162 -6.49 2.55 -7.94
CA SER A 162 -6.22 3.95 -7.63
C SER A 162 -4.92 4.41 -8.29
N ALA A 163 -4.93 5.63 -8.84
CA ALA A 163 -3.73 6.24 -9.41
C ALA A 163 -2.54 6.28 -8.43
N THR A 164 -2.82 6.27 -7.13
CA THR A 164 -1.82 6.21 -6.05
C THR A 164 -1.13 4.87 -6.00
N THR A 165 -1.88 3.77 -5.98
CA THR A 165 -1.35 2.41 -5.91
C THR A 165 -0.64 2.02 -7.19
N ASP A 166 -1.21 2.35 -8.36
CA ASP A 166 -0.63 2.06 -9.68
C ASP A 166 0.69 2.79 -9.87
N ARG A 167 0.75 4.05 -9.43
CA ARG A 167 2.00 4.80 -9.50
C ARG A 167 3.07 4.13 -8.64
N TRP A 168 2.73 3.71 -7.42
CA TRP A 168 3.71 3.08 -6.54
C TRP A 168 4.16 1.72 -7.08
N ALA A 169 3.25 0.90 -7.61
CA ALA A 169 3.58 -0.33 -8.33
C ALA A 169 4.56 -0.09 -9.49
N THR A 170 4.36 1.01 -10.24
CA THR A 170 5.30 1.43 -11.30
C THR A 170 6.69 1.72 -10.75
N LEU A 171 6.80 2.37 -9.59
CA LEU A 171 8.09 2.65 -8.95
C LEU A 171 8.77 1.38 -8.41
N LEU A 172 8.00 0.44 -7.86
CA LEU A 172 8.50 -0.89 -7.47
C LEU A 172 9.02 -1.66 -8.67
N THR A 173 8.27 -1.66 -9.77
CA THR A 173 8.69 -2.29 -11.04
C THR A 173 9.95 -1.63 -11.60
N ALA A 174 10.04 -0.31 -11.52
CA ALA A 174 11.25 0.42 -11.88
C ALA A 174 12.47 0.02 -11.04
N ASN A 175 12.27 -0.53 -9.85
CA ASN A 175 13.30 -1.05 -8.97
C ASN A 175 13.45 -2.58 -9.03
N GLY A 176 12.93 -3.22 -10.07
CA GLY A 176 13.20 -4.63 -10.38
C GLY A 176 12.18 -5.63 -9.82
N ILE A 177 11.09 -5.16 -9.22
CA ILE A 177 9.99 -6.05 -8.81
C ILE A 177 9.15 -6.35 -10.05
N ALA A 178 8.91 -7.63 -10.34
CA ALA A 178 8.04 -8.03 -11.44
C ALA A 178 6.61 -7.52 -11.18
N ALA A 179 5.89 -7.10 -12.24
CA ALA A 179 4.58 -6.47 -12.12
C ALA A 179 3.56 -7.34 -11.37
N ASP A 180 3.59 -8.65 -11.59
CA ASP A 180 2.76 -9.65 -10.91
C ASP A 180 3.15 -9.88 -9.43
N GLN A 181 4.33 -9.42 -9.02
CA GLN A 181 4.81 -9.52 -7.64
C GLN A 181 4.58 -8.24 -6.83
N THR A 182 4.26 -7.11 -7.46
CA THR A 182 4.04 -5.85 -6.75
C THR A 182 2.97 -5.93 -5.66
N PRO A 183 1.88 -6.71 -5.79
CA PRO A 183 0.89 -6.84 -4.73
C PRO A 183 1.47 -7.36 -3.40
N ALA A 184 2.50 -8.21 -3.44
CA ALA A 184 3.16 -8.70 -2.23
C ALA A 184 3.90 -7.60 -1.44
N TYR A 185 4.24 -6.50 -2.09
CA TYR A 185 4.88 -5.33 -1.50
C TYR A 185 3.89 -4.26 -1.05
N GLN A 186 2.63 -4.36 -1.45
CA GLN A 186 1.61 -3.35 -1.24
C GLN A 186 0.47 -3.85 -0.33
N THR A 187 0.81 -4.32 0.89
CA THR A 187 -0.21 -4.46 1.93
C THR A 187 -0.55 -3.07 2.43
N ILE A 188 -1.76 -2.59 2.14
CA ILE A 188 -2.16 -1.19 2.33
C ILE A 188 -3.05 -1.08 3.57
N ILE A 189 -2.69 -0.16 4.47
CA ILE A 189 -3.48 0.22 5.63
C ILE A 189 -3.65 1.74 5.64
N ASP A 190 -4.90 2.19 5.57
CA ASP A 190 -5.23 3.58 5.81
C ASP A 190 -5.37 3.84 7.32
N ILE A 191 -4.68 4.87 7.85
CA ILE A 191 -4.79 5.20 9.29
C ILE A 191 -6.15 5.79 9.66
N ALA A 192 -6.87 6.36 8.68
CA ALA A 192 -8.28 6.69 8.78
C ALA A 192 -9.02 5.82 7.74
N PRO A 193 -9.61 4.68 8.12
CA PRO A 193 -10.19 3.71 7.17
C PRO A 193 -11.57 4.14 6.68
N ILE A 194 -11.76 5.41 6.46
CA ILE A 194 -12.99 6.02 5.94
C ILE A 194 -12.70 6.83 4.69
N ALA A 195 -13.47 6.62 3.64
CA ALA A 195 -13.35 7.43 2.44
C ALA A 195 -13.80 8.87 2.71
N ALA A 196 -13.04 9.81 2.21
CA ALA A 196 -13.34 11.23 2.31
C ALA A 196 -12.92 11.95 1.02
N PRO A 197 -13.51 13.12 0.72
CA PRO A 197 -13.05 13.95 -0.39
C PRO A 197 -11.55 14.25 -0.28
N SER A 198 -10.86 14.36 -1.40
CA SER A 198 -9.40 14.61 -1.43
C SER A 198 -8.97 15.89 -0.68
N ASN A 199 -9.86 16.86 -0.53
CA ASN A 199 -9.64 18.09 0.21
C ASN A 199 -9.95 17.98 1.72
N ALA A 200 -10.45 16.84 2.20
CA ALA A 200 -10.77 16.63 3.61
C ALA A 200 -9.53 16.38 4.50
N GLY A 201 -8.33 16.30 3.94
CA GLY A 201 -7.12 15.92 4.65
C GLY A 201 -6.86 16.69 5.95
N GLN A 202 -7.06 18.01 5.95
CA GLN A 202 -6.90 18.84 7.15
C GLN A 202 -7.99 18.57 8.21
N ALA A 203 -9.21 18.30 7.78
CA ALA A 203 -10.31 17.96 8.69
C ALA A 203 -10.10 16.59 9.35
N LEU A 204 -9.34 15.69 8.71
CA LEU A 204 -9.03 14.37 9.23
C LEU A 204 -7.95 14.37 10.32
N GLU A 205 -7.09 15.40 10.39
CA GLU A 205 -6.01 15.45 11.40
C GLU A 205 -6.51 15.35 12.86
N GLY A 206 -7.72 15.80 13.14
CA GLY A 206 -8.32 15.72 14.48
C GLY A 206 -9.11 14.45 14.76
N VAL A 207 -9.11 13.47 13.83
CA VAL A 207 -10.00 12.31 13.93
C VAL A 207 -9.30 10.96 14.03
N TYR A 208 -7.97 10.94 13.94
CA TYR A 208 -7.23 9.65 14.00
C TYR A 208 -7.44 8.90 15.31
N ASP A 209 -7.62 9.59 16.43
CA ASP A 209 -7.80 8.99 17.75
C ASP A 209 -9.08 8.13 17.82
N TYR A 210 -10.06 8.41 16.97
CA TYR A 210 -11.27 7.58 16.88
C TYR A 210 -10.98 6.18 16.34
N PHE A 211 -9.87 6.02 15.63
CA PHE A 211 -9.46 4.76 14.99
C PHE A 211 -8.27 4.07 15.66
N ASN A 212 -7.88 4.48 16.85
CA ASN A 212 -6.70 3.93 17.55
C ASN A 212 -6.75 2.41 17.70
N ASP A 213 -7.88 1.83 18.07
CA ASP A 213 -8.03 0.38 18.23
C ASP A 213 -7.88 -0.35 16.89
N TYR A 214 -8.43 0.23 15.83
CA TYR A 214 -8.26 -0.27 14.46
C TYR A 214 -6.79 -0.20 14.04
N GLN A 215 -6.18 0.97 14.12
CA GLN A 215 -4.81 1.23 13.66
C GLN A 215 -3.80 0.32 14.36
N THR A 216 -3.86 0.25 15.67
CA THR A 216 -2.94 -0.57 16.47
C THR A 216 -3.12 -2.06 16.21
N THR A 217 -4.36 -2.52 16.10
CA THR A 217 -4.67 -3.91 15.76
C THR A 217 -4.13 -4.27 14.38
N MET A 218 -4.36 -3.40 13.39
CA MET A 218 -3.91 -3.64 12.03
C MET A 218 -2.40 -3.66 11.91
N VAL A 219 -1.72 -2.65 12.43
CA VAL A 219 -0.25 -2.58 12.37
C VAL A 219 0.37 -3.77 13.09
N LYS A 220 -0.18 -4.19 14.23
CA LYS A 220 0.25 -5.39 14.94
C LYS A 220 0.12 -6.65 14.07
N GLN A 221 -1.03 -6.84 13.43
CA GLN A 221 -1.30 -8.02 12.59
C GLN A 221 -0.38 -8.14 11.39
N VAL A 222 -0.04 -7.01 10.77
CA VAL A 222 0.76 -7.00 9.54
C VAL A 222 2.25 -6.76 9.78
N SER A 223 2.66 -6.58 11.03
CA SER A 223 4.06 -6.29 11.39
C SER A 223 5.04 -7.44 11.12
N GLN A 224 4.52 -8.65 10.94
CA GLN A 224 5.30 -9.84 10.66
C GLN A 224 4.69 -10.65 9.52
N ASN A 225 5.53 -11.37 8.79
CA ASN A 225 5.09 -12.38 7.84
C ASN A 225 4.76 -13.71 8.55
N ALA A 226 4.31 -14.71 7.79
CA ALA A 226 3.97 -16.04 8.30
C ALA A 226 5.15 -16.77 8.99
N SER A 227 6.40 -16.39 8.67
CA SER A 227 7.62 -16.93 9.30
C SER A 227 8.05 -16.16 10.55
N GLY A 228 7.28 -15.14 10.99
CA GLY A 228 7.60 -14.32 12.16
C GLY A 228 8.63 -13.21 11.90
N ASN A 229 9.08 -13.02 10.66
CA ASN A 229 10.01 -11.95 10.32
C ASN A 229 9.29 -10.60 10.27
N ALA A 230 9.91 -9.57 10.87
CA ALA A 230 9.38 -8.21 10.81
C ALA A 230 9.33 -7.71 9.37
N LEU A 231 8.20 -7.09 9.01
CA LEU A 231 7.98 -6.54 7.67
C LEU A 231 8.31 -5.05 7.64
N PRO A 232 9.12 -4.59 6.67
CA PRO A 232 9.40 -3.16 6.51
C PRO A 232 8.12 -2.42 6.18
N MET A 233 7.98 -1.19 6.72
CA MET A 233 6.83 -0.33 6.48
C MET A 233 7.25 0.96 5.78
N VAL A 234 6.41 1.46 4.88
CA VAL A 234 6.55 2.78 4.27
C VAL A 234 5.41 3.67 4.76
N ALA A 235 5.76 4.79 5.38
CA ALA A 235 4.82 5.77 5.91
C ALA A 235 4.63 6.92 4.93
N PHE A 236 3.48 6.98 4.26
CA PHE A 236 3.20 7.92 3.19
C PHE A 236 2.55 9.22 3.68
N GLY A 237 3.21 10.33 3.39
CA GLY A 237 2.70 11.67 3.68
C GLY A 237 2.89 12.12 5.13
N ALA A 238 2.77 13.42 5.36
CA ALA A 238 2.96 14.01 6.68
C ALA A 238 1.97 13.50 7.74
N PRO A 239 0.67 13.31 7.43
CA PRO A 239 -0.29 12.83 8.44
C PRO A 239 0.09 11.47 9.02
N VAL A 240 0.51 10.51 8.16
CA VAL A 240 0.92 9.17 8.60
C VAL A 240 2.20 9.24 9.44
N ARG A 241 3.18 10.04 9.01
CA ARG A 241 4.43 10.21 9.77
C ARG A 241 4.18 10.86 11.14
N ASN A 242 3.27 11.82 11.22
CA ASN A 242 2.86 12.44 12.48
C ASN A 242 2.12 11.44 13.38
N TRP A 243 1.27 10.61 12.79
CA TRP A 243 0.60 9.53 13.52
C TRP A 243 1.63 8.54 14.12
N ILE A 244 2.65 8.12 13.37
CA ILE A 244 3.73 7.26 13.89
C ILE A 244 4.42 7.92 15.09
N LYS A 245 4.73 9.22 15.01
CA LYS A 245 5.32 9.96 16.12
C LYS A 245 4.42 9.94 17.35
N THR A 246 3.13 10.14 17.17
CA THR A 246 2.15 10.15 18.27
C THR A 246 1.98 8.78 18.89
N GLN A 247 1.89 7.71 18.10
CA GLN A 247 1.60 6.36 18.57
C GLN A 247 2.85 5.61 19.09
N TYR A 248 4.02 5.85 18.49
CA TYR A 248 5.23 5.05 18.74
C TYR A 248 6.42 5.90 19.22
N GLY A 249 6.36 7.21 19.16
CA GLY A 249 7.38 8.13 19.63
C GLY A 249 8.37 8.65 18.59
N PRO A 250 8.92 7.85 17.63
CA PRO A 250 9.96 8.33 16.75
C PRO A 250 9.43 9.30 15.69
N THR A 251 10.21 10.34 15.39
CA THR A 251 9.94 11.25 14.27
C THR A 251 10.46 10.62 12.98
N VAL A 252 9.61 10.57 11.95
CA VAL A 252 9.92 10.04 10.63
C VAL A 252 9.84 11.17 9.59
N ASN A 253 10.94 11.49 8.95
CA ASN A 253 10.99 12.46 7.85
C ASN A 253 10.91 11.75 6.48
N VAL A 254 10.78 12.51 5.38
CA VAL A 254 10.92 11.93 4.03
C VAL A 254 12.33 11.38 3.88
N LEU A 255 12.43 10.12 3.46
CA LEU A 255 13.68 9.32 3.44
C LEU A 255 14.37 9.23 4.81
N GLY A 256 13.64 9.45 5.89
CA GLY A 256 14.09 9.19 7.26
C GLY A 256 13.65 7.79 7.70
N LEU A 257 14.51 7.12 8.44
CA LEU A 257 14.26 5.81 9.04
C LEU A 257 13.89 5.95 10.50
N ALA A 258 12.99 5.12 10.94
CA ALA A 258 12.68 4.89 12.35
C ALA A 258 12.46 3.39 12.60
N THR A 259 12.44 3.00 13.86
CA THR A 259 12.02 1.68 14.28
C THR A 259 10.82 1.82 15.20
N ILE A 260 9.75 1.09 14.93
CA ILE A 260 8.58 1.00 15.80
C ILE A 260 8.50 -0.40 16.41
N THR A 261 7.80 -0.52 17.54
CA THR A 261 7.58 -1.80 18.24
C THR A 261 6.08 -2.04 18.38
N PRO A 262 5.40 -2.53 17.32
CA PRO A 262 3.95 -2.75 17.36
C PRO A 262 3.55 -3.87 18.33
N THR A 263 4.45 -4.80 18.55
CA THR A 263 4.31 -5.92 19.50
C THR A 263 5.63 -6.08 20.26
N GLU A 264 5.55 -6.46 21.53
CA GLU A 264 6.74 -6.71 22.33
C GLU A 264 7.72 -7.64 21.61
N GLY A 265 8.99 -7.23 21.54
CA GLY A 265 10.05 -7.97 20.87
C GLY A 265 10.10 -7.83 19.34
N VAL A 266 9.10 -7.25 18.69
CA VAL A 266 9.06 -7.10 17.23
C VAL A 266 9.47 -5.68 16.84
N LYS A 267 10.70 -5.54 16.33
CA LYS A 267 11.24 -4.27 15.83
C LYS A 267 10.99 -4.16 14.32
N VAL A 268 10.20 -3.18 13.93
CA VAL A 268 9.77 -2.95 12.55
C VAL A 268 10.44 -1.70 12.00
N PRO A 269 11.25 -1.80 10.93
CA PRO A 269 11.80 -0.62 10.29
C PRO A 269 10.73 0.13 9.50
N VAL A 270 10.67 1.44 9.67
CA VAL A 270 9.73 2.33 8.98
C VAL A 270 10.51 3.40 8.23
N LEU A 271 10.22 3.53 6.94
CA LEU A 271 10.73 4.59 6.09
C LEU A 271 9.64 5.64 5.84
N GLY A 272 9.94 6.91 6.04
CA GLY A 272 9.06 7.99 5.63
C GLY A 272 9.16 8.28 4.13
N SER A 273 8.01 8.48 3.49
CA SER A 273 7.95 8.90 2.07
C SER A 273 6.94 10.03 1.88
N ASN A 274 7.00 10.67 0.71
CA ASN A 274 5.90 11.52 0.27
C ASN A 274 4.65 10.64 0.03
N HIS A 275 3.46 11.24 0.14
CA HIS A 275 2.27 10.55 -0.36
C HIS A 275 2.41 10.33 -1.88
N PRO A 276 2.08 9.15 -2.44
CA PRO A 276 2.31 8.89 -3.86
C PRO A 276 1.63 9.89 -4.80
N SER A 277 0.50 10.50 -4.40
CA SER A 277 -0.15 11.55 -5.17
C SER A 277 0.48 12.94 -5.00
N TYR A 278 1.40 13.15 -4.06
CA TYR A 278 2.00 14.46 -3.81
C TYR A 278 2.74 15.02 -5.01
N ILE A 279 3.24 14.16 -5.89
CA ILE A 279 3.98 14.58 -7.09
C ILE A 279 3.13 15.45 -8.04
N TRP A 280 1.81 15.21 -8.12
CA TRP A 280 0.93 16.02 -8.96
C TRP A 280 0.83 17.45 -8.46
N TYR A 281 0.78 17.64 -7.12
CA TYR A 281 0.81 18.98 -6.51
C TYR A 281 2.19 19.62 -6.64
N ALA A 282 3.26 18.87 -6.40
CA ALA A 282 4.64 19.36 -6.53
C ALA A 282 5.00 19.73 -7.96
N ALA A 283 4.40 19.08 -8.95
CA ALA A 283 4.63 19.34 -10.36
C ALA A 283 3.59 20.30 -10.98
N ASP A 284 2.69 20.87 -10.19
CA ASP A 284 1.67 21.78 -10.69
C ASP A 284 2.27 23.19 -10.87
N PRO A 285 2.26 23.74 -12.09
CA PRO A 285 2.75 25.11 -12.33
C PRO A 285 2.01 26.18 -11.53
N GLU A 286 0.72 25.97 -11.22
CA GLU A 286 -0.06 26.92 -10.42
C GLU A 286 0.53 27.12 -9.02
N SER A 287 1.17 26.09 -8.47
CA SER A 287 1.91 26.18 -7.20
C SER A 287 3.16 27.08 -7.27
N TYR A 288 3.54 27.57 -8.46
CA TYR A 288 4.75 28.34 -8.74
C TYR A 288 4.47 29.56 -9.65
N ASP A 289 3.31 30.19 -9.50
CA ASP A 289 2.91 31.36 -10.30
C ASP A 289 2.96 31.10 -11.83
N GLY A 290 2.67 29.88 -12.24
CA GLY A 290 2.72 29.44 -13.65
C GLY A 290 4.12 29.05 -14.14
N ASP A 291 5.15 29.07 -13.30
CA ASP A 291 6.52 28.70 -13.67
C ASP A 291 6.69 27.17 -13.85
N GLN A 292 6.55 26.73 -15.09
CA GLN A 292 6.69 25.32 -15.46
C GLN A 292 8.07 24.73 -15.11
N ALA A 293 9.12 25.53 -15.19
CA ALA A 293 10.48 25.03 -14.92
C ALA A 293 10.68 24.74 -13.43
N LYS A 294 10.13 25.58 -12.55
CA LYS A 294 10.12 25.33 -11.11
C LYS A 294 9.25 24.12 -10.75
N ALA A 295 8.08 24.01 -11.36
CA ALA A 295 7.19 22.86 -11.17
C ALA A 295 7.87 21.55 -11.61
N ASP A 296 8.53 21.54 -12.76
CA ASP A 296 9.28 20.37 -13.23
C ASP A 296 10.46 20.03 -12.28
N ALA A 297 11.17 21.04 -11.76
CA ALA A 297 12.24 20.84 -10.79
C ALA A 297 11.74 20.17 -9.50
N ALA A 298 10.63 20.66 -8.96
CA ALA A 298 10.02 20.11 -7.76
C ALA A 298 9.48 18.69 -8.01
N GLY A 299 8.82 18.47 -9.12
CA GLY A 299 8.32 17.14 -9.51
C GLY A 299 9.44 16.12 -9.70
N LEU A 300 10.55 16.50 -10.36
CA LEU A 300 11.73 15.65 -10.50
C LEU A 300 12.36 15.29 -9.16
N LYS A 301 12.42 16.24 -8.22
CA LYS A 301 12.91 15.99 -6.85
C LYS A 301 12.03 14.96 -6.13
N VAL A 302 10.72 15.13 -6.16
CA VAL A 302 9.77 14.19 -5.53
C VAL A 302 9.90 12.82 -6.19
N MET A 303 9.97 12.74 -7.52
CA MET A 303 10.16 11.47 -8.23
C MET A 303 11.43 10.74 -7.79
N GLY A 304 12.54 11.46 -7.60
CA GLY A 304 13.79 10.87 -7.11
C GLY A 304 13.70 10.36 -5.67
N GLN A 305 12.99 11.08 -4.80
CA GLN A 305 12.73 10.65 -3.43
C GLN A 305 11.87 9.36 -3.40
N ASP A 306 10.81 9.36 -4.19
CA ASP A 306 9.88 8.22 -4.24
C ASP A 306 10.53 6.97 -4.86
N LEU A 307 11.38 7.14 -5.90
CA LEU A 307 12.17 6.04 -6.46
C LEU A 307 13.15 5.46 -5.42
N SER A 308 13.78 6.31 -4.61
CA SER A 308 14.69 5.86 -3.55
C SER A 308 13.93 5.10 -2.45
N ALA A 309 12.74 5.58 -2.10
CA ALA A 309 11.87 4.91 -1.11
C ALA A 309 11.36 3.56 -1.64
N ALA A 310 10.92 3.48 -2.90
CA ALA A 310 10.50 2.23 -3.52
C ALA A 310 11.67 1.24 -3.67
N CYS A 311 12.89 1.73 -3.95
CA CYS A 311 14.10 0.91 -3.93
C CYS A 311 14.35 0.29 -2.55
N TRP A 312 14.23 1.09 -1.49
CA TRP A 312 14.37 0.62 -0.12
C TRP A 312 13.32 -0.45 0.20
N GLN A 313 12.06 -0.19 -0.10
CA GLN A 313 10.96 -1.13 0.11
C GLN A 313 11.21 -2.45 -0.64
N ALA A 314 11.60 -2.39 -1.91
CA ALA A 314 11.92 -3.55 -2.73
C ALA A 314 13.08 -4.36 -2.16
N GLY A 315 14.16 -3.68 -1.74
CA GLY A 315 15.34 -4.32 -1.17
C GLY A 315 15.05 -4.99 0.17
N MET A 316 14.42 -4.27 1.08
CA MET A 316 14.04 -4.79 2.40
C MET A 316 13.05 -5.95 2.32
N GLY A 317 12.05 -5.85 1.44
CA GLY A 317 11.07 -6.93 1.24
C GLY A 317 11.67 -8.18 0.59
N SER A 318 12.72 -8.02 -0.22
CA SER A 318 13.44 -9.15 -0.85
C SER A 318 14.46 -9.78 0.08
N LYS A 319 15.07 -8.99 0.96
CA LYS A 319 16.15 -9.41 1.88
C LYS A 319 15.91 -8.80 3.27
N PRO A 320 15.01 -9.37 4.07
CA PRO A 320 14.58 -8.79 5.35
C PRO A 320 15.70 -8.69 6.40
N ASP A 321 16.76 -9.46 6.26
CA ASP A 321 17.92 -9.44 7.17
C ASP A 321 18.93 -8.32 6.85
N THR A 322 18.67 -7.54 5.80
CA THR A 322 19.54 -6.40 5.45
C THR A 322 19.38 -5.28 6.48
N ASP A 323 20.46 -4.62 6.84
CA ASP A 323 20.39 -3.40 7.66
C ASP A 323 19.61 -2.31 6.93
N PRO A 324 18.52 -1.77 7.53
CA PRO A 324 17.66 -0.79 6.87
C PRO A 324 18.38 0.50 6.47
N THR A 325 19.37 0.93 7.26
CA THR A 325 20.17 2.13 6.98
C THR A 325 21.10 1.90 5.81
N GLN A 326 21.76 0.74 5.79
CA GLN A 326 22.62 0.34 4.67
C GLN A 326 21.82 0.24 3.37
N GLN A 327 20.63 -0.38 3.41
CA GLN A 327 19.75 -0.47 2.23
C GLN A 327 19.36 0.92 1.71
N LEU A 328 18.97 1.84 2.60
CA LEU A 328 18.59 3.20 2.19
C LEU A 328 19.77 3.97 1.60
N ASN A 329 20.95 3.86 2.21
CA ASN A 329 22.17 4.48 1.70
C ASN A 329 22.52 3.95 0.29
N GLN A 330 22.41 2.64 0.08
CA GLN A 330 22.62 2.05 -1.23
C GLN A 330 21.62 2.58 -2.26
N CYS A 331 20.33 2.66 -1.92
CA CYS A 331 19.30 3.16 -2.83
C CYS A 331 19.52 4.63 -3.20
N THR A 332 19.81 5.49 -2.23
CA THR A 332 20.07 6.92 -2.47
C THR A 332 21.34 7.14 -3.26
N GLN A 333 22.40 6.37 -2.98
CA GLN A 333 23.64 6.43 -3.75
C GLN A 333 23.42 5.95 -5.20
N THR A 334 22.75 4.84 -5.40
CA THR A 334 22.42 4.32 -6.73
C THR A 334 21.61 5.34 -7.52
N TRP A 335 20.64 6.00 -6.88
CA TRP A 335 19.89 7.06 -7.50
C TRP A 335 20.79 8.23 -7.93
N GLN A 336 21.66 8.70 -7.05
CA GLN A 336 22.60 9.83 -7.33
C GLN A 336 23.52 9.56 -8.53
N VAL A 337 23.94 8.30 -8.70
CA VAL A 337 24.96 7.94 -9.69
C VAL A 337 24.35 7.48 -11.02
N THR A 338 23.27 6.68 -10.98
CA THR A 338 22.82 5.95 -12.18
C THR A 338 21.35 6.13 -12.54
N GLN A 339 20.50 6.63 -11.62
CA GLN A 339 19.05 6.62 -11.86
C GLN A 339 18.44 7.99 -12.16
N LYS A 340 19.25 9.05 -12.30
CA LYS A 340 18.73 10.39 -12.57
C LYS A 340 18.04 10.51 -13.94
N GLU A 341 18.60 9.88 -14.96
CA GLU A 341 17.96 9.85 -16.29
C GLU A 341 16.64 9.08 -16.25
N LYS A 342 16.63 7.91 -15.62
CA LYS A 342 15.40 7.13 -15.41
C LYS A 342 14.32 7.90 -14.64
N THR A 343 14.73 8.64 -13.60
CA THR A 343 13.83 9.55 -12.87
C THR A 343 13.19 10.57 -13.79
N CYS A 344 13.99 11.17 -14.66
CA CYS A 344 13.53 12.15 -15.63
C CYS A 344 12.51 11.53 -16.61
N GLU A 345 12.85 10.39 -17.21
CA GLU A 345 11.97 9.70 -18.14
C GLU A 345 10.64 9.29 -17.49
N LEU A 346 10.69 8.73 -16.28
CA LEU A 346 9.49 8.38 -15.52
C LEU A 346 8.64 9.60 -15.19
N PHE A 347 9.25 10.72 -14.82
CA PHE A 347 8.54 11.96 -14.55
C PHE A 347 7.79 12.45 -15.81
N TYR A 348 8.49 12.58 -16.92
CA TYR A 348 7.87 13.10 -18.15
C TYR A 348 6.85 12.15 -18.75
N THR A 349 7.05 10.84 -18.66
CA THR A 349 6.07 9.86 -19.16
C THR A 349 4.85 9.73 -18.25
N SER A 350 5.03 9.60 -16.93
CA SER A 350 3.92 9.33 -16.02
C SER A 350 3.16 10.60 -15.59
N ILE A 351 3.87 11.72 -15.39
CA ILE A 351 3.27 12.97 -14.89
C ILE A 351 2.91 13.91 -16.03
N ARG A 352 3.83 14.13 -16.97
CA ARG A 352 3.61 15.01 -18.14
C ARG A 352 2.95 14.33 -19.33
N LYS A 353 2.70 13.00 -19.22
CA LYS A 353 2.03 12.20 -20.27
C LYS A 353 2.71 12.23 -21.63
N MET A 354 4.02 12.45 -21.65
CA MET A 354 4.83 12.37 -22.87
C MET A 354 5.03 10.92 -23.31
N THR A 355 5.19 10.71 -24.61
CA THR A 355 5.66 9.41 -25.09
C THR A 355 7.09 9.13 -24.60
N PRO A 356 7.54 7.87 -24.54
CA PRO A 356 8.91 7.55 -24.14
C PRO A 356 9.98 8.26 -24.99
N ALA A 357 9.74 8.43 -26.28
CA ALA A 357 10.67 9.12 -27.19
C ALA A 357 10.78 10.63 -26.90
N GLU A 358 9.63 11.28 -26.64
CA GLU A 358 9.60 12.70 -26.25
C GLU A 358 10.26 12.91 -24.89
N ALA A 359 9.98 12.04 -23.91
CA ALA A 359 10.59 12.07 -22.58
C ALA A 359 12.11 11.92 -22.66
N ALA A 360 12.62 10.94 -23.41
CA ALA A 360 14.04 10.74 -23.63
C ALA A 360 14.70 11.99 -24.27
N THR A 361 14.08 12.59 -25.28
CA THR A 361 14.54 13.81 -25.93
C THR A 361 14.57 14.98 -24.92
N LYS A 362 13.52 15.14 -24.11
CA LYS A 362 13.42 16.17 -23.07
C LYS A 362 14.52 16.02 -22.02
N CYS A 363 14.76 14.79 -21.57
CA CYS A 363 15.77 14.47 -20.56
C CYS A 363 17.22 14.65 -21.09
N ALA A 364 17.42 14.51 -22.40
CA ALA A 364 18.71 14.76 -23.03
C ALA A 364 19.04 16.26 -23.17
N ALA A 365 18.06 17.16 -23.02
CA ALA A 365 18.28 18.61 -23.15
C ALA A 365 19.27 19.13 -22.11
N PRO A 366 20.24 20.01 -22.50
CA PRO A 366 21.31 20.50 -21.59
C PRO A 366 20.78 21.13 -20.30
N ALA A 367 19.70 21.90 -20.39
CA ALA A 367 19.06 22.53 -19.22
C ALA A 367 18.56 21.51 -18.21
N ILE A 368 17.87 20.44 -18.67
CA ILE A 368 17.37 19.37 -17.81
C ILE A 368 18.51 18.54 -17.25
N LYS A 369 19.54 18.22 -18.03
CA LYS A 369 20.75 17.54 -17.55
C LYS A 369 21.43 18.31 -16.44
N SER A 370 21.62 19.65 -16.61
CA SER A 370 22.16 20.49 -15.55
C SER A 370 21.31 20.49 -14.30
N GLN A 371 20.00 20.56 -14.43
CA GLN A 371 19.05 20.47 -13.32
C GLN A 371 19.14 19.12 -12.59
N LEU A 372 19.17 18.01 -13.32
CA LEU A 372 19.33 16.66 -12.75
C LEU A 372 20.66 16.51 -12.00
N GLN A 373 21.75 17.09 -12.49
CA GLN A 373 23.04 17.09 -11.80
C GLN A 373 22.99 17.80 -10.45
N GLN A 374 22.22 18.89 -10.37
CA GLN A 374 22.05 19.68 -9.14
C GLN A 374 21.08 19.05 -8.13
N LEU A 375 20.18 18.17 -8.59
CA LEU A 375 19.26 17.48 -7.70
C LEU A 375 20.03 16.61 -6.71
N LYS A 376 19.76 16.85 -5.42
CA LYS A 376 20.24 16.03 -4.32
C LYS A 376 19.04 15.42 -3.62
N VAL A 377 19.01 14.11 -3.53
CA VAL A 377 18.11 13.43 -2.58
C VAL A 377 18.74 13.58 -1.20
N PRO A 378 17.99 14.03 -0.18
CA PRO A 378 18.53 14.10 1.16
C PRO A 378 19.12 12.75 1.56
N MET A 379 20.38 12.76 1.98
CA MET A 379 20.94 11.58 2.65
C MET A 379 20.18 11.39 3.95
N PRO A 380 19.86 10.14 4.34
CA PRO A 380 19.28 9.90 5.64
C PRO A 380 20.18 10.46 6.72
N LEU A 381 19.61 11.18 7.68
CA LEU A 381 20.33 11.54 8.88
C LEU A 381 20.72 10.23 9.59
N PRO A 382 21.95 10.13 10.14
CA PRO A 382 22.31 8.98 10.95
C PRO A 382 21.25 8.79 12.03
N ALA A 383 20.83 7.53 12.25
CA ALA A 383 19.93 7.22 13.34
C ALA A 383 20.55 7.78 14.62
N GLU A 384 19.83 8.69 15.27
CA GLU A 384 20.23 9.13 16.61
C GLU A 384 20.26 7.85 17.48
N SER A 385 21.44 7.52 17.95
CA SER A 385 21.65 6.44 18.92
C SER A 385 20.93 6.83 20.21
N VAL A 386 19.76 6.24 20.44
CA VAL A 386 19.07 6.28 21.73
C VAL A 386 19.56 5.15 22.60
#